data_cb3a6934f2495e38dcd77e15fa411efb
#
_entry.id   cb3a6934f2495e38dcd77e15fa411efb
#
_cell.length_a   1.000
_cell.length_b   1.000
_cell.length_c   1.000
_cell.angle_alpha   90.00
_cell.angle_beta   90.00
_cell.angle_gamma   90.00
#
_symmetry.space_group_name_H-M   'P 1'
#
loop_
_entity.id
_entity.type
_entity.pdbx_description
1 polymer ?
#
loop_
_entity_poly.entity_id
_entity_poly.type
_entity_poly.pdbx_seq_one_letter_code
_entity_poly.pdbx_strand_id
1 'polypeptide(L)'
;EAIAAASIAQVHKVRVRETQEELAVKVLRPGIEKAFRKDVDAFYLLASLVDFFAPFARRLRPVEVIEHFEGIVLSELDLRLESSSASKFKDTTKADKGFSVPSVSWKLSGKRVMTMSWVEGIALGEIKSLENLGHDKLALGERVLQLFLNHALRDGYFHADMHQGNLKVSSKGEIIAYDFGIMGYIDEYTRRVYAEILYGFINRDYKRVAEVHFEAGYVPVDQDVEDFANALRAVGEPIFGMDAANISMGKLLTYLFEVTERFGMETRTELILLQRTMVVVEGVARSLNPTINIWKTAQPIVENYIRQSIGPKAVFKDIADTVRVISRLGPRLPDLVESILLDHSEKQENKATGFGML
;
A
#
# COMPACT_ATOMS: atom_id res chain seq x y z
N GLU A 1 19.62 -20.19 -19.01
CA GLU A 1 18.96 -20.71 -17.80
C GLU A 1 18.23 -19.57 -17.09
N ALA A 2 17.18 -19.90 -16.31
CA ALA A 2 16.50 -18.92 -15.48
C ALA A 2 17.40 -18.59 -14.27
N ILE A 3 17.55 -17.31 -13.99
CA ILE A 3 18.29 -16.84 -12.80
C ILE A 3 17.42 -16.78 -11.54
N ALA A 4 16.11 -16.65 -11.72
CA ALA A 4 15.11 -16.71 -10.66
C ALA A 4 13.83 -17.36 -11.19
N ALA A 5 13.13 -18.06 -10.32
CA ALA A 5 11.84 -18.67 -10.62
C ALA A 5 10.84 -18.29 -9.51
N ALA A 6 9.76 -17.63 -9.92
CA ALA A 6 8.60 -17.36 -9.09
C ALA A 6 7.49 -18.37 -9.35
N SER A 7 6.38 -18.31 -8.62
CA SER A 7 5.24 -19.21 -8.78
C SER A 7 4.71 -19.22 -10.22
N ILE A 8 4.51 -18.05 -10.81
CA ILE A 8 3.87 -17.86 -12.12
C ILE A 8 4.82 -17.50 -13.26
N ALA A 9 6.06 -17.10 -12.96
CA ALA A 9 7.00 -16.56 -13.94
C ALA A 9 8.43 -17.03 -13.71
N GLN A 10 9.28 -16.86 -14.71
CA GLN A 10 10.72 -17.05 -14.65
C GLN A 10 11.42 -15.76 -15.10
N VAL A 11 12.58 -15.47 -14.51
CA VAL A 11 13.40 -14.32 -14.87
C VAL A 11 14.71 -14.81 -15.50
N HIS A 12 15.06 -14.24 -16.63
CA HIS A 12 16.27 -14.54 -17.37
C HIS A 12 17.12 -13.29 -17.56
N LYS A 13 18.44 -13.39 -17.36
CA LYS A 13 19.39 -12.39 -17.80
C LYS A 13 19.65 -12.64 -19.28
N VAL A 14 19.43 -11.63 -20.12
CA VAL A 14 19.64 -11.70 -21.56
C VAL A 14 20.53 -10.56 -22.01
N ARG A 15 21.17 -10.74 -23.16
CA ARG A 15 21.97 -9.71 -23.82
C ARG A 15 21.42 -9.43 -25.20
N VAL A 16 21.14 -8.18 -25.51
CA VAL A 16 20.67 -7.74 -26.82
C VAL A 16 21.83 -7.94 -27.83
N ARG A 17 21.59 -8.63 -28.95
CA ARG A 17 22.64 -8.99 -29.91
C ARG A 17 23.29 -7.75 -30.53
N GLU A 18 22.52 -6.73 -30.83
CA GLU A 18 22.98 -5.53 -31.56
C GLU A 18 23.67 -4.53 -30.63
N THR A 19 23.11 -4.26 -29.46
CA THR A 19 23.61 -3.24 -28.52
C THR A 19 24.51 -3.79 -27.43
N GLN A 20 24.54 -5.12 -27.24
CA GLN A 20 25.20 -5.81 -26.12
C GLN A 20 24.65 -5.39 -24.74
N GLU A 21 23.54 -4.69 -24.70
CA GLU A 21 22.87 -4.27 -23.46
C GLU A 21 22.33 -5.51 -22.70
N GLU A 22 22.57 -5.53 -21.40
CA GLU A 22 22.04 -6.57 -20.52
C GLU A 22 20.65 -6.19 -20.00
N LEU A 23 19.73 -7.13 -20.12
CA LEU A 23 18.32 -6.96 -19.72
C LEU A 23 17.87 -8.12 -18.82
N ALA A 24 16.92 -7.83 -17.94
CA ALA A 24 16.14 -8.82 -17.21
C ALA A 24 14.81 -9.06 -17.95
N VAL A 25 14.54 -10.31 -18.30
CA VAL A 25 13.30 -10.70 -18.98
C VAL A 25 12.51 -11.63 -18.07
N LYS A 26 11.38 -11.16 -17.57
CA LYS A 26 10.39 -11.92 -16.80
C LYS A 26 9.36 -12.49 -17.78
N VAL A 27 9.18 -13.81 -17.77
CA VAL A 27 8.28 -14.52 -18.71
C VAL A 27 7.31 -15.37 -17.90
N LEU A 28 6.03 -15.32 -18.19
CA LEU A 28 5.03 -16.20 -17.60
C LEU A 28 5.31 -17.66 -17.98
N ARG A 29 5.14 -18.58 -17.04
CA ARG A 29 5.30 -20.01 -17.28
C ARG A 29 4.37 -20.49 -18.40
N PRO A 30 4.80 -21.42 -19.26
CA PRO A 30 3.94 -22.00 -20.28
C PRO A 30 2.69 -22.64 -19.66
N GLY A 31 1.52 -22.33 -20.20
CA GLY A 31 0.26 -22.94 -19.80
C GLY A 31 -0.29 -22.46 -18.45
N ILE A 32 0.33 -21.47 -17.79
CA ILE A 32 -0.08 -20.98 -16.47
C ILE A 32 -1.53 -20.49 -16.45
N GLU A 33 -1.99 -19.81 -17.51
CA GLU A 33 -3.37 -19.33 -17.58
C GLU A 33 -4.39 -20.50 -17.59
N LYS A 34 -4.02 -21.62 -18.25
CA LYS A 34 -4.89 -22.83 -18.26
C LYS A 34 -4.90 -23.52 -16.91
N ALA A 35 -3.77 -23.55 -16.21
CA ALA A 35 -3.67 -24.12 -14.88
C ALA A 35 -4.55 -23.31 -13.90
N PHE A 36 -4.37 -21.99 -13.86
CA PHE A 36 -5.20 -21.11 -13.02
C PHE A 36 -6.69 -21.20 -13.31
N ARG A 37 -7.09 -21.25 -14.58
CA ARG A 37 -8.51 -21.40 -14.92
C ARG A 37 -9.10 -22.69 -14.35
N LYS A 38 -8.37 -23.81 -14.41
CA LYS A 38 -8.83 -25.06 -13.80
C LYS A 38 -8.96 -24.96 -12.28
N ASP A 39 -8.00 -24.30 -11.63
CA ASP A 39 -8.01 -24.12 -10.18
C ASP A 39 -9.17 -23.21 -9.76
N VAL A 40 -9.42 -22.12 -10.49
CA VAL A 40 -10.55 -21.21 -10.26
C VAL A 40 -11.88 -21.91 -10.51
N ASP A 41 -12.03 -22.71 -11.58
CA ASP A 41 -13.22 -23.51 -11.84
C ASP A 41 -13.50 -24.48 -10.68
N ALA A 42 -12.45 -25.12 -10.13
CA ALA A 42 -12.57 -25.99 -8.96
C ALA A 42 -13.01 -25.22 -7.70
N PHE A 43 -12.49 -24.01 -7.49
CA PHE A 43 -12.90 -23.14 -6.38
C PHE A 43 -14.36 -22.69 -6.52
N TYR A 44 -14.82 -22.35 -7.73
CA TYR A 44 -16.24 -22.04 -7.97
C TYR A 44 -17.15 -23.24 -7.64
N LEU A 45 -16.74 -24.45 -8.04
CA LEU A 45 -17.47 -25.66 -7.68
C LEU A 45 -17.55 -25.82 -6.15
N LEU A 46 -16.43 -25.69 -5.45
CA LEU A 46 -16.39 -25.77 -3.99
C LEU A 46 -17.23 -24.67 -3.33
N ALA A 47 -17.13 -23.43 -3.80
CA ALA A 47 -17.92 -22.31 -3.28
C ALA A 47 -19.43 -22.55 -3.46
N SER A 48 -19.83 -23.09 -4.61
CA SER A 48 -21.23 -23.45 -4.90
C SER A 48 -21.73 -24.59 -4.01
N LEU A 49 -20.89 -25.58 -3.75
CA LEU A 49 -21.22 -26.69 -2.80
C LEU A 49 -21.38 -26.18 -1.37
N VAL A 50 -20.47 -25.24 -0.94
CA VAL A 50 -20.57 -24.60 0.38
C VAL A 50 -21.85 -23.78 0.49
N ASP A 51 -22.19 -23.00 -0.54
CA ASP A 51 -23.43 -22.21 -0.57
C ASP A 51 -24.68 -23.07 -0.51
N PHE A 52 -24.65 -24.25 -1.13
CA PHE A 52 -25.76 -25.19 -1.15
C PHE A 52 -25.90 -25.99 0.16
N PHE A 53 -24.79 -26.60 0.65
CA PHE A 53 -24.82 -27.52 1.79
C PHE A 53 -24.62 -26.86 3.15
N ALA A 54 -24.09 -25.61 3.20
CA ALA A 54 -23.79 -24.92 4.43
C ALA A 54 -24.48 -23.54 4.50
N PRO A 55 -25.81 -23.47 4.74
CA PRO A 55 -26.57 -22.22 4.75
C PRO A 55 -25.99 -21.16 5.71
N PHE A 56 -25.33 -21.57 6.81
CA PHE A 56 -24.66 -20.68 7.75
C PHE A 56 -23.46 -19.97 7.13
N ALA A 57 -22.81 -20.54 6.11
CA ALA A 57 -21.67 -19.97 5.42
C ALA A 57 -22.07 -18.99 4.31
N ARG A 58 -23.34 -18.89 3.93
CA ARG A 58 -23.82 -17.93 2.90
C ARG A 58 -23.50 -16.49 3.25
N ARG A 59 -23.48 -16.16 4.54
CA ARG A 59 -23.06 -14.81 5.01
C ARG A 59 -21.64 -14.45 4.58
N LEU A 60 -20.78 -15.41 4.29
CA LEU A 60 -19.40 -15.22 3.83
C LEU A 60 -19.30 -15.01 2.31
N ARG A 61 -20.45 -15.13 1.59
CA ARG A 61 -20.52 -14.94 0.13
C ARG A 61 -19.42 -15.68 -0.63
N PRO A 62 -19.32 -17.02 -0.49
CA PRO A 62 -18.16 -17.77 -0.98
C PRO A 62 -17.93 -17.60 -2.49
N VAL A 63 -18.99 -17.49 -3.30
CA VAL A 63 -18.87 -17.28 -4.75
C VAL A 63 -18.26 -15.90 -5.05
N GLU A 64 -18.72 -14.82 -4.41
CA GLU A 64 -18.18 -13.47 -4.59
C GLU A 64 -16.69 -13.39 -4.17
N VAL A 65 -16.30 -14.16 -3.14
CA VAL A 65 -14.88 -14.27 -2.73
C VAL A 65 -14.05 -14.89 -3.84
N ILE A 66 -14.55 -15.92 -4.53
CA ILE A 66 -13.84 -16.55 -5.65
C ILE A 66 -13.80 -15.62 -6.87
N GLU A 67 -14.86 -14.89 -7.18
CA GLU A 67 -14.86 -13.85 -8.24
C GLU A 67 -13.78 -12.78 -7.99
N HIS A 68 -13.70 -12.31 -6.75
CA HIS A 68 -12.67 -11.34 -6.38
C HIS A 68 -11.25 -11.91 -6.53
N PHE A 69 -11.06 -13.16 -6.06
CA PHE A 69 -9.79 -13.88 -6.20
C PHE A 69 -9.41 -14.07 -7.68
N GLU A 70 -10.36 -14.46 -8.54
CA GLU A 70 -10.14 -14.58 -9.99
C GLU A 70 -9.67 -13.27 -10.59
N GLY A 71 -10.28 -12.14 -10.22
CA GLY A 71 -9.87 -10.81 -10.68
C GLY A 71 -8.41 -10.50 -10.31
N ILE A 72 -7.99 -10.82 -9.10
CA ILE A 72 -6.60 -10.64 -8.64
C ILE A 72 -5.65 -11.51 -9.48
N VAL A 73 -5.96 -12.81 -9.64
CA VAL A 73 -5.13 -13.74 -10.39
C VAL A 73 -4.99 -13.33 -11.86
N LEU A 74 -6.08 -12.89 -12.50
CA LEU A 74 -6.05 -12.40 -13.88
C LEU A 74 -5.18 -11.16 -14.04
N SER A 75 -5.15 -10.29 -13.03
CA SER A 75 -4.26 -9.14 -13.00
C SER A 75 -2.79 -9.54 -12.91
N GLU A 76 -2.46 -10.54 -12.08
CA GLU A 76 -1.10 -11.10 -11.96
C GLU A 76 -0.59 -11.77 -13.25
N LEU A 77 -1.52 -12.28 -14.09
CA LEU A 77 -1.20 -12.89 -15.37
C LEU A 77 -1.02 -11.88 -16.53
N ASP A 78 -1.05 -10.59 -16.24
CA ASP A 78 -0.81 -9.53 -17.23
C ASP A 78 0.42 -8.68 -16.85
N LEU A 79 1.59 -9.10 -17.31
CA LEU A 79 2.86 -8.40 -17.02
C LEU A 79 2.92 -6.95 -17.54
N ARG A 80 1.95 -6.50 -18.35
CA ARG A 80 1.85 -5.07 -18.73
C ARG A 80 1.47 -4.21 -17.54
N LEU A 81 0.67 -4.74 -16.60
CA LEU A 81 0.29 -4.03 -15.37
C LEU A 81 1.50 -3.84 -14.46
N GLU A 82 2.30 -4.89 -14.25
CA GLU A 82 3.55 -4.79 -13.51
C GLU A 82 4.56 -3.85 -14.20
N SER A 83 4.65 -3.90 -15.52
CA SER A 83 5.48 -2.97 -16.32
C SER A 83 5.05 -1.52 -16.13
N SER A 84 3.74 -1.27 -16.11
CA SER A 84 3.16 0.06 -15.86
C SER A 84 3.49 0.54 -14.44
N SER A 85 3.35 -0.35 -13.46
CA SER A 85 3.68 -0.08 -12.05
C SER A 85 5.15 0.31 -11.88
N ALA A 86 6.05 -0.47 -12.47
CA ALA A 86 7.50 -0.20 -12.47
C ALA A 86 7.84 1.15 -13.10
N SER A 87 7.26 1.45 -14.28
CA SER A 87 7.48 2.70 -14.99
C SER A 87 6.97 3.90 -14.19
N LYS A 88 5.74 3.83 -13.66
CA LYS A 88 5.16 4.87 -12.80
C LYS A 88 6.01 5.09 -11.54
N PHE A 89 6.43 4.02 -10.89
CA PHE A 89 7.23 4.11 -9.66
C PHE A 89 8.60 4.72 -9.93
N LYS A 90 9.24 4.36 -11.05
CA LYS A 90 10.48 4.99 -11.50
C LYS A 90 10.34 6.50 -11.70
N ASP A 91 9.26 6.93 -12.37
CA ASP A 91 9.01 8.35 -12.62
C ASP A 91 8.76 9.12 -11.33
N THR A 92 8.02 8.51 -10.40
CA THR A 92 7.70 9.10 -9.09
C THR A 92 8.95 9.26 -8.23
N THR A 93 9.85 8.27 -8.24
CA THR A 93 11.01 8.20 -7.34
C THR A 93 12.33 8.67 -7.97
N LYS A 94 12.30 9.20 -9.20
CA LYS A 94 13.53 9.58 -9.94
C LYS A 94 14.39 10.63 -9.24
N ALA A 95 13.83 11.43 -8.34
CA ALA A 95 14.54 12.44 -7.58
C ALA A 95 15.12 11.92 -6.25
N ASP A 96 14.82 10.67 -5.87
CA ASP A 96 15.23 10.09 -4.60
C ASP A 96 16.69 9.67 -4.66
N LYS A 97 17.51 10.33 -3.86
CA LYS A 97 18.94 10.01 -3.77
C LYS A 97 19.15 8.67 -3.08
N GLY A 98 19.97 7.81 -3.69
CA GLY A 98 20.29 6.49 -3.14
C GLY A 98 19.17 5.45 -3.29
N PHE A 99 18.22 5.71 -4.21
CA PHE A 99 17.20 4.76 -4.63
C PHE A 99 17.09 4.73 -6.15
N SER A 100 16.84 3.57 -6.73
CA SER A 100 16.63 3.44 -8.16
C SER A 100 15.69 2.31 -8.53
N VAL A 101 15.08 2.44 -9.70
CA VAL A 101 14.17 1.47 -10.32
C VAL A 101 14.63 1.21 -11.74
N PRO A 102 14.74 -0.06 -12.21
CA PRO A 102 15.14 -0.37 -13.57
C PRO A 102 14.15 0.20 -14.59
N SER A 103 14.66 0.50 -15.79
CA SER A 103 13.85 1.00 -16.89
C SER A 103 13.11 -0.13 -17.58
N VAL A 104 11.81 0.02 -17.82
CA VAL A 104 11.03 -0.90 -18.61
C VAL A 104 11.27 -0.66 -20.09
N SER A 105 11.57 -1.73 -20.84
CA SER A 105 11.63 -1.71 -22.30
C SER A 105 10.26 -2.07 -22.88
N TRP A 106 9.42 -1.07 -23.15
CA TRP A 106 8.07 -1.27 -23.68
C TRP A 106 8.03 -1.99 -25.03
N LYS A 107 9.06 -1.79 -25.88
CA LYS A 107 9.17 -2.46 -27.18
C LYS A 107 9.36 -3.97 -27.05
N LEU A 108 9.93 -4.42 -25.92
CA LEU A 108 10.23 -5.82 -25.63
C LEU A 108 9.33 -6.39 -24.54
N SER A 109 8.26 -5.67 -24.18
CA SER A 109 7.30 -6.06 -23.16
C SER A 109 5.91 -6.24 -23.72
N GLY A 110 5.13 -7.13 -23.12
CA GLY A 110 3.77 -7.44 -23.50
C GLY A 110 3.05 -8.22 -22.41
N LYS A 111 1.86 -8.76 -22.69
CA LYS A 111 1.04 -9.44 -21.69
C LYS A 111 1.79 -10.56 -20.94
N ARG A 112 2.62 -11.32 -21.64
CA ARG A 112 3.32 -12.51 -21.09
C ARG A 112 4.79 -12.31 -20.83
N VAL A 113 5.34 -11.15 -21.16
CA VAL A 113 6.76 -10.84 -21.06
C VAL A 113 6.93 -9.42 -20.55
N MET A 114 7.74 -9.25 -19.53
CA MET A 114 8.21 -7.94 -19.05
C MET A 114 9.72 -7.88 -19.20
N THR A 115 10.21 -6.82 -19.81
CA THR A 115 11.64 -6.60 -20.03
C THR A 115 12.08 -5.31 -19.38
N MET A 116 13.13 -5.40 -18.56
CA MET A 116 13.71 -4.26 -17.84
C MET A 116 15.22 -4.22 -18.04
N SER A 117 15.84 -3.05 -17.79
CA SER A 117 17.29 -2.97 -17.69
C SER A 117 17.80 -3.92 -16.60
N TRP A 118 18.92 -4.61 -16.87
CA TRP A 118 19.56 -5.43 -15.85
C TRP A 118 20.12 -4.55 -14.73
N VAL A 119 19.97 -4.97 -13.50
CA VAL A 119 20.52 -4.28 -12.33
C VAL A 119 21.56 -5.16 -11.64
N GLU A 120 22.77 -4.64 -11.55
CA GLU A 120 23.83 -5.24 -10.75
C GLU A 120 23.68 -4.81 -9.30
N GLY A 121 23.94 -5.75 -8.38
CA GLY A 121 23.86 -5.48 -6.95
C GLY A 121 23.73 -6.75 -6.14
N ILE A 122 23.94 -6.60 -4.85
CA ILE A 122 23.81 -7.67 -3.85
C ILE A 122 22.39 -7.64 -3.30
N ALA A 123 21.75 -8.79 -3.15
CA ALA A 123 20.43 -8.87 -2.50
C ALA A 123 20.52 -8.30 -1.08
N LEU A 124 19.53 -7.50 -0.69
CA LEU A 124 19.54 -6.82 0.62
C LEU A 124 19.60 -7.80 1.81
N GLY A 125 19.15 -9.05 1.59
CA GLY A 125 19.24 -10.13 2.57
C GLY A 125 20.63 -10.76 2.74
N GLU A 126 21.56 -10.50 1.82
CA GLU A 126 22.94 -11.04 1.88
C GLU A 126 23.83 -10.17 2.76
N ILE A 127 23.50 -10.05 4.05
CA ILE A 127 24.13 -9.12 5.01
C ILE A 127 25.66 -9.26 5.04
N LYS A 128 26.19 -10.50 5.03
CA LYS A 128 27.63 -10.73 5.03
C LYS A 128 28.31 -10.21 3.76
N SER A 129 27.68 -10.36 2.61
CA SER A 129 28.20 -9.85 1.34
C SER A 129 28.21 -8.32 1.32
N LEU A 130 27.17 -7.67 1.90
CA LEU A 130 27.12 -6.23 2.05
C LEU A 130 28.23 -5.69 2.94
N GLU A 131 28.45 -6.33 4.10
CA GLU A 131 29.54 -5.98 5.04
C GLU A 131 30.92 -6.13 4.38
N ASN A 132 31.15 -7.21 3.66
CA ASN A 132 32.44 -7.48 2.98
C ASN A 132 32.77 -6.43 1.91
N LEU A 133 31.76 -5.79 1.32
CA LEU A 133 31.93 -4.68 0.35
C LEU A 133 31.95 -3.31 1.03
N GLY A 134 31.93 -3.25 2.36
CA GLY A 134 32.05 -2.02 3.13
C GLY A 134 30.76 -1.19 3.19
N HIS A 135 29.61 -1.79 2.88
CA HIS A 135 28.33 -1.09 3.04
C HIS A 135 27.93 -0.98 4.52
N ASP A 136 27.50 0.22 4.92
CA ASP A 136 26.96 0.47 6.24
C ASP A 136 25.53 -0.09 6.34
N LYS A 137 25.41 -1.29 6.90
CA LYS A 137 24.12 -1.97 7.06
C LYS A 137 23.15 -1.21 7.97
N LEU A 138 23.65 -0.48 8.98
CA LEU A 138 22.79 0.29 9.88
C LEU A 138 22.13 1.44 9.13
N ALA A 139 22.91 2.17 8.33
CA ALA A 139 22.40 3.22 7.47
C ALA A 139 21.46 2.67 6.37
N LEU A 140 21.72 1.47 5.83
CA LEU A 140 20.81 0.82 4.88
C LEU A 140 19.47 0.48 5.53
N GLY A 141 19.44 -0.03 6.76
CA GLY A 141 18.22 -0.32 7.49
C GLY A 141 17.36 0.93 7.73
N GLU A 142 17.98 2.03 8.15
CA GLU A 142 17.28 3.32 8.28
C GLU A 142 16.73 3.81 6.94
N ARG A 143 17.52 3.69 5.87
CA ARG A 143 17.14 4.13 4.52
C ARG A 143 15.94 3.37 3.96
N VAL A 144 15.86 2.05 4.17
CA VAL A 144 14.69 1.26 3.74
C VAL A 144 13.41 1.81 4.37
N LEU A 145 13.43 2.08 5.67
CA LEU A 145 12.28 2.65 6.37
C LEU A 145 11.95 4.07 5.86
N GLN A 146 12.97 4.91 5.69
CA GLN A 146 12.79 6.28 5.18
C GLN A 146 12.21 6.32 3.77
N LEU A 147 12.69 5.44 2.87
CA LEU A 147 12.16 5.32 1.50
C LEU A 147 10.69 4.94 1.52
N PHE A 148 10.33 3.89 2.28
CA PHE A 148 8.94 3.48 2.39
C PHE A 148 8.03 4.62 2.86
N LEU A 149 8.39 5.29 3.95
CA LEU A 149 7.60 6.39 4.51
C LEU A 149 7.49 7.59 3.54
N ASN A 150 8.57 7.93 2.85
CA ASN A 150 8.54 8.99 1.84
C ASN A 150 7.61 8.62 0.67
N HIS A 151 7.71 7.41 0.13
CA HIS A 151 6.85 6.97 -0.96
C HIS A 151 5.37 6.90 -0.53
N ALA A 152 5.09 6.43 0.69
CA ALA A 152 3.73 6.37 1.22
C ALA A 152 3.13 7.75 1.49
N LEU A 153 3.85 8.63 2.21
CA LEU A 153 3.33 9.93 2.64
C LEU A 153 3.48 10.99 1.53
N ARG A 154 4.69 11.19 0.98
CA ARG A 154 4.96 12.22 -0.02
C ARG A 154 4.26 11.92 -1.34
N ASP A 155 4.42 10.69 -1.83
CA ASP A 155 3.99 10.33 -3.18
C ASP A 155 2.61 9.67 -3.19
N GLY A 156 2.20 9.02 -2.10
CA GLY A 156 0.98 8.22 -2.04
C GLY A 156 1.02 6.98 -2.94
N TYR A 157 2.19 6.65 -3.48
CA TYR A 157 2.41 5.48 -4.32
C TYR A 157 3.68 4.77 -3.86
N PHE A 158 3.52 3.58 -3.31
CA PHE A 158 4.59 2.86 -2.63
C PHE A 158 4.64 1.39 -3.02
N HIS A 159 5.81 0.82 -2.90
CA HIS A 159 6.02 -0.62 -3.07
C HIS A 159 5.46 -1.35 -1.86
N ALA A 160 4.45 -2.18 -2.06
CA ALA A 160 3.73 -2.84 -0.97
C ALA A 160 4.29 -4.23 -0.60
N ASP A 161 5.40 -4.63 -1.21
CA ASP A 161 6.10 -5.87 -0.92
C ASP A 161 7.63 -5.66 -0.83
N MET A 162 8.06 -4.78 0.06
CA MET A 162 9.46 -4.39 0.27
C MET A 162 10.26 -5.42 1.08
N HIS A 163 10.07 -6.71 0.81
CA HIS A 163 10.90 -7.72 1.46
C HIS A 163 12.32 -7.74 0.86
N GLN A 164 13.28 -8.25 1.63
CA GLN A 164 14.70 -8.24 1.26
C GLN A 164 15.01 -8.95 -0.08
N GLY A 165 14.12 -9.82 -0.55
CA GLY A 165 14.25 -10.54 -1.83
C GLY A 165 13.85 -9.69 -3.05
N ASN A 166 13.16 -8.54 -2.87
CA ASN A 166 12.76 -7.61 -3.92
C ASN A 166 13.67 -6.37 -3.99
N LEU A 167 14.71 -6.33 -3.14
CA LEU A 167 15.62 -5.19 -3.01
C LEU A 167 17.08 -5.65 -3.19
N LYS A 168 17.84 -4.86 -3.92
CA LYS A 168 19.31 -5.01 -4.06
C LYS A 168 20.01 -3.74 -3.61
N VAL A 169 21.31 -3.87 -3.32
CA VAL A 169 22.20 -2.74 -3.05
C VAL A 169 23.26 -2.70 -4.14
N SER A 170 23.35 -1.56 -4.84
CA SER A 170 24.41 -1.35 -5.86
C SER A 170 25.79 -1.20 -5.21
N SER A 171 26.84 -1.28 -6.01
CA SER A 171 28.22 -0.99 -5.54
C SER A 171 28.39 0.41 -4.95
N LYS A 172 27.48 1.36 -5.27
CA LYS A 172 27.46 2.73 -4.73
C LYS A 172 26.62 2.86 -3.46
N GLY A 173 26.02 1.77 -2.95
CA GLY A 173 25.14 1.79 -1.79
C GLY A 173 23.72 2.28 -2.08
N GLU A 174 23.30 2.33 -3.34
CA GLU A 174 21.90 2.65 -3.69
C GLU A 174 21.03 1.42 -3.52
N ILE A 175 19.83 1.61 -2.94
CA ILE A 175 18.82 0.57 -2.86
C ILE A 175 18.08 0.51 -4.20
N ILE A 176 17.93 -0.67 -4.76
CA ILE A 176 17.28 -0.91 -6.05
C ILE A 176 16.09 -1.85 -5.83
N ALA A 177 14.88 -1.39 -6.15
CA ALA A 177 13.71 -2.25 -6.21
C ALA A 177 13.55 -2.83 -7.62
N TYR A 178 13.18 -4.10 -7.76
CA TYR A 178 13.13 -4.76 -9.07
C TYR A 178 11.96 -5.73 -9.31
N ASP A 179 11.06 -5.91 -8.34
CA ASP A 179 9.77 -6.60 -8.53
C ASP A 179 8.64 -5.62 -8.15
N PHE A 180 7.60 -5.48 -9.00
CA PHE A 180 6.56 -4.46 -8.84
C PHE A 180 5.15 -5.04 -8.95
N GLY A 181 5.00 -6.33 -8.62
CA GLY A 181 3.71 -7.03 -8.65
C GLY A 181 2.71 -6.44 -7.68
N ILE A 182 3.15 -5.98 -6.51
CA ILE A 182 2.25 -5.42 -5.48
C ILE A 182 2.66 -3.97 -5.18
N MET A 183 1.83 -3.04 -5.63
CA MET A 183 1.98 -1.61 -5.34
C MET A 183 0.80 -1.09 -4.54
N GLY A 184 1.06 -0.19 -3.60
CA GLY A 184 0.03 0.50 -2.82
C GLY A 184 -0.22 1.91 -3.34
N TYR A 185 -1.48 2.35 -3.20
CA TYR A 185 -1.88 3.72 -3.50
C TYR A 185 -2.70 4.28 -2.35
N ILE A 186 -2.39 5.51 -1.95
CA ILE A 186 -3.12 6.25 -0.93
C ILE A 186 -3.40 7.65 -1.49
N ASP A 187 -4.67 8.06 -1.47
CA ASP A 187 -5.07 9.40 -1.88
C ASP A 187 -4.54 10.50 -0.93
N GLU A 188 -4.62 11.74 -1.35
CA GLU A 188 -4.05 12.88 -0.59
C GLU A 188 -4.73 13.06 0.76
N TYR A 189 -6.04 12.86 0.86
CA TYR A 189 -6.78 12.98 2.12
C TYR A 189 -6.33 11.91 3.12
N THR A 190 -6.32 10.65 2.69
CA THR A 190 -5.90 9.52 3.54
C THR A 190 -4.44 9.67 4.00
N ARG A 191 -3.54 10.19 3.14
CA ARG A 191 -2.15 10.50 3.53
C ARG A 191 -2.06 11.54 4.64
N ARG A 192 -2.85 12.61 4.56
CA ARG A 192 -2.91 13.65 5.59
C ARG A 192 -3.39 13.08 6.92
N VAL A 193 -4.50 12.36 6.91
CA VAL A 193 -5.05 11.69 8.09
C VAL A 193 -4.01 10.75 8.71
N TYR A 194 -3.38 9.91 7.91
CA TYR A 194 -2.37 8.97 8.40
C TYR A 194 -1.13 9.67 8.99
N ALA A 195 -0.68 10.74 8.35
CA ALA A 195 0.44 11.53 8.86
C ALA A 195 0.11 12.24 10.17
N GLU A 196 -1.12 12.77 10.33
CA GLU A 196 -1.57 13.38 11.60
C GLU A 196 -1.66 12.34 12.72
N ILE A 197 -2.15 11.13 12.42
CA ILE A 197 -2.18 10.01 13.37
C ILE A 197 -0.75 9.66 13.81
N LEU A 198 0.18 9.47 12.86
CA LEU A 198 1.59 9.17 13.19
C LEU A 198 2.24 10.30 13.99
N TYR A 199 1.99 11.54 13.60
CA TYR A 199 2.52 12.72 14.30
C TYR A 199 1.99 12.82 15.73
N GLY A 200 0.69 12.59 15.93
CA GLY A 200 0.07 12.56 17.25
C GLY A 200 0.67 11.44 18.13
N PHE A 201 0.86 10.24 17.59
CA PHE A 201 1.54 9.16 18.31
C PHE A 201 2.97 9.53 18.67
N ILE A 202 3.78 10.06 17.74
CA ILE A 202 5.15 10.50 18.00
C ILE A 202 5.22 11.52 19.14
N ASN A 203 4.24 12.45 19.19
CA ASN A 203 4.16 13.50 20.21
C ASN A 203 3.36 13.10 21.45
N ARG A 204 2.85 11.86 21.53
CA ARG A 204 1.97 11.35 22.60
C ARG A 204 0.70 12.17 22.80
N ASP A 205 0.21 12.80 21.74
CA ASP A 205 -1.04 13.55 21.71
C ASP A 205 -2.19 12.62 21.31
N TYR A 206 -2.54 11.71 22.22
CA TYR A 206 -3.56 10.69 21.96
C TYR A 206 -4.97 11.28 21.77
N LYS A 207 -5.22 12.47 22.36
CA LYS A 207 -6.48 13.17 22.14
C LYS A 207 -6.60 13.63 20.69
N ARG A 208 -5.55 14.27 20.15
CA ARG A 208 -5.55 14.67 18.74
C ARG A 208 -5.62 13.45 17.80
N VAL A 209 -4.95 12.36 18.14
CA VAL A 209 -5.07 11.10 17.37
C VAL A 209 -6.52 10.62 17.33
N ALA A 210 -7.21 10.64 18.47
CA ALA A 210 -8.61 10.26 18.54
C ALA A 210 -9.49 11.19 17.69
N GLU A 211 -9.36 12.50 17.87
CA GLU A 211 -10.12 13.51 17.08
C GLU A 211 -9.95 13.29 15.58
N VAL A 212 -8.73 13.06 15.10
CA VAL A 212 -8.44 12.79 13.68
C VAL A 212 -9.17 11.54 13.17
N HIS A 213 -9.26 10.49 13.98
CA HIS A 213 -10.02 9.30 13.59
C HIS A 213 -11.50 9.55 13.44
N PHE A 214 -12.10 10.38 14.35
CA PHE A 214 -13.50 10.79 14.25
C PHE A 214 -13.74 11.72 13.07
N GLU A 215 -12.89 12.74 12.88
CA GLU A 215 -12.95 13.66 11.74
C GLU A 215 -12.85 12.91 10.39
N ALA A 216 -12.06 11.86 10.32
CA ALA A 216 -11.90 11.02 9.15
C ALA A 216 -13.06 10.01 8.95
N GLY A 217 -13.99 9.91 9.92
CA GLY A 217 -15.09 8.94 9.87
C GLY A 217 -14.64 7.49 10.03
N TYR A 218 -13.50 7.24 10.66
CA TYR A 218 -13.01 5.89 10.92
C TYR A 218 -13.65 5.26 12.14
N VAL A 219 -14.05 6.08 13.12
CA VAL A 219 -14.78 5.67 14.32
C VAL A 219 -16.24 6.13 14.20
N PRO A 220 -17.23 5.26 14.51
CA PRO A 220 -18.64 5.64 14.55
C PRO A 220 -18.91 6.83 15.49
N VAL A 221 -19.82 7.72 15.09
CA VAL A 221 -20.11 8.99 15.81
C VAL A 221 -20.77 8.81 17.17
N ASP A 222 -21.27 7.63 17.49
CA ASP A 222 -21.85 7.26 18.78
C ASP A 222 -20.83 6.84 19.83
N GLN A 223 -19.56 6.74 19.45
CA GLN A 223 -18.45 6.43 20.37
C GLN A 223 -17.95 7.70 21.07
N ASP A 224 -17.35 7.55 22.25
CA ASP A 224 -16.77 8.65 23.00
C ASP A 224 -15.30 8.90 22.64
N VAL A 225 -14.96 10.16 22.33
CA VAL A 225 -13.60 10.56 21.89
C VAL A 225 -12.57 10.38 23.02
N GLU A 226 -12.94 10.68 24.27
CA GLU A 226 -12.01 10.56 25.42
C GLU A 226 -11.76 9.08 25.75
N ASP A 227 -12.78 8.23 25.67
CA ASP A 227 -12.63 6.79 25.84
C ASP A 227 -11.71 6.19 24.76
N PHE A 228 -11.89 6.62 23.52
CA PHE A 228 -11.03 6.19 22.42
C PHE A 228 -9.58 6.71 22.61
N ALA A 229 -9.40 7.97 23.02
CA ALA A 229 -8.07 8.53 23.31
C ALA A 229 -7.36 7.77 24.45
N ASN A 230 -8.10 7.36 25.49
CA ASN A 230 -7.58 6.55 26.59
C ASN A 230 -7.17 5.14 26.11
N ALA A 231 -7.94 4.53 25.22
CA ALA A 231 -7.57 3.25 24.61
C ALA A 231 -6.30 3.36 23.75
N LEU A 232 -6.17 4.43 22.96
CA LEU A 232 -4.95 4.70 22.17
C LEU A 232 -3.75 4.96 23.08
N ARG A 233 -3.93 5.66 24.20
CA ARG A 233 -2.88 5.87 25.20
C ARG A 233 -2.42 4.56 25.81
N ALA A 234 -3.34 3.66 26.15
CA ALA A 234 -3.01 2.34 26.71
C ALA A 234 -2.14 1.50 25.75
N VAL A 235 -2.31 1.70 24.43
CA VAL A 235 -1.47 1.07 23.41
C VAL A 235 -0.14 1.81 23.24
N GLY A 236 -0.14 3.14 23.22
CA GLY A 236 1.02 3.96 22.88
C GLY A 236 2.05 4.06 24.03
N GLU A 237 1.61 4.32 25.26
CA GLU A 237 2.53 4.55 26.39
C GLU A 237 3.49 3.39 26.68
N PRO A 238 3.06 2.11 26.67
CA PRO A 238 4.00 1.00 26.86
C PRO A 238 5.11 0.96 25.82
N ILE A 239 4.82 1.41 24.60
CA ILE A 239 5.76 1.41 23.48
C ILE A 239 6.87 2.44 23.71
N PHE A 240 6.50 3.65 24.14
CA PHE A 240 7.46 4.73 24.41
C PHE A 240 8.27 4.53 25.69
N GLY A 241 7.83 3.66 26.59
CA GLY A 241 8.56 3.29 27.81
C GLY A 241 9.59 2.16 27.60
N MET A 242 9.60 1.52 26.42
CA MET A 242 10.52 0.43 26.12
C MET A 242 11.79 0.92 25.42
N ASP A 243 12.90 0.18 25.60
CA ASP A 243 14.06 0.36 24.73
C ASP A 243 13.69 0.15 23.28
N ALA A 244 14.22 0.99 22.40
CA ALA A 244 13.91 0.99 20.98
C ALA A 244 13.99 -0.39 20.30
N ALA A 245 14.92 -1.23 20.75
CA ALA A 245 15.09 -2.60 20.27
C ALA A 245 13.89 -3.53 20.59
N ASN A 246 13.13 -3.21 21.64
CA ASN A 246 12.03 -4.02 22.14
C ASN A 246 10.65 -3.57 21.62
N ILE A 247 10.59 -2.45 20.93
CA ILE A 247 9.36 -1.96 20.29
C ILE A 247 9.09 -2.78 19.05
N SER A 248 7.99 -3.52 19.02
CA SER A 248 7.55 -4.29 17.84
C SER A 248 6.33 -3.64 17.21
N MET A 249 6.45 -3.24 15.95
CA MET A 249 5.31 -2.74 15.17
C MET A 249 4.21 -3.81 15.01
N GLY A 250 4.59 -5.07 14.93
CA GLY A 250 3.62 -6.18 14.90
C GLY A 250 2.76 -6.23 16.15
N LYS A 251 3.35 -6.08 17.35
CA LYS A 251 2.59 -6.00 18.61
C LYS A 251 1.72 -4.75 18.68
N LEU A 252 2.25 -3.60 18.26
CA LEU A 252 1.47 -2.36 18.17
C LEU A 252 0.24 -2.56 17.29
N LEU A 253 0.40 -3.15 16.11
CA LEU A 253 -0.71 -3.41 15.20
C LEU A 253 -1.73 -4.37 15.81
N THR A 254 -1.30 -5.42 16.52
CA THR A 254 -2.23 -6.32 17.23
C THR A 254 -3.09 -5.54 18.22
N TYR A 255 -2.49 -4.71 19.06
CA TYR A 255 -3.24 -3.87 20.01
C TYR A 255 -4.14 -2.84 19.32
N LEU A 256 -3.68 -2.25 18.22
CA LEU A 256 -4.52 -1.35 17.44
C LEU A 256 -5.73 -2.08 16.84
N PHE A 257 -5.58 -3.33 16.38
CA PHE A 257 -6.72 -4.13 15.92
C PHE A 257 -7.72 -4.42 17.05
N GLU A 258 -7.27 -4.71 18.26
CA GLU A 258 -8.16 -4.86 19.42
C GLU A 258 -8.94 -3.57 19.71
N VAL A 259 -8.28 -2.42 19.61
CA VAL A 259 -8.93 -1.10 19.76
C VAL A 259 -9.91 -0.86 18.62
N THR A 260 -9.55 -1.15 17.36
CA THR A 260 -10.45 -0.97 16.21
C THR A 260 -11.70 -1.83 16.33
N GLU A 261 -11.56 -3.08 16.78
CA GLU A 261 -12.70 -3.98 17.00
C GLU A 261 -13.60 -3.46 18.13
N ARG A 262 -13.01 -3.06 19.27
CA ARG A 262 -13.75 -2.53 20.42
C ARG A 262 -14.59 -1.31 20.09
N PHE A 263 -14.10 -0.42 19.22
CA PHE A 263 -14.78 0.82 18.85
C PHE A 263 -15.55 0.72 17.52
N GLY A 264 -15.71 -0.50 16.98
CA GLY A 264 -16.49 -0.73 15.75
C GLY A 264 -15.97 0.00 14.52
N MET A 265 -14.65 0.21 14.45
CA MET A 265 -14.03 0.93 13.32
C MET A 265 -14.14 0.15 12.03
N GLU A 266 -14.46 0.83 10.93
CA GLU A 266 -14.37 0.26 9.59
C GLU A 266 -12.93 0.24 9.09
N THR A 267 -12.48 -0.94 8.69
CA THR A 267 -11.12 -1.13 8.16
C THR A 267 -11.08 -0.84 6.67
N ARG A 268 -10.22 0.10 6.24
CA ARG A 268 -9.98 0.39 4.83
C ARG A 268 -8.86 -0.48 4.28
N THR A 269 -9.08 -1.07 3.11
CA THR A 269 -8.14 -2.00 2.47
C THR A 269 -6.75 -1.38 2.24
N GLU A 270 -6.68 -0.12 1.83
CA GLU A 270 -5.44 0.61 1.60
C GLU A 270 -4.63 0.82 2.89
N LEU A 271 -5.30 1.01 4.03
CA LEU A 271 -4.63 1.12 5.34
C LEU A 271 -4.10 -0.24 5.82
N ILE A 272 -4.85 -1.32 5.56
CA ILE A 272 -4.38 -2.69 5.86
C ILE A 272 -3.11 -2.98 5.06
N LEU A 273 -3.09 -2.65 3.77
CA LEU A 273 -1.91 -2.85 2.92
C LEU A 273 -0.72 -2.03 3.41
N LEU A 274 -0.94 -0.76 3.78
CA LEU A 274 0.09 0.12 4.33
C LEU A 274 0.67 -0.45 5.64
N GLN A 275 -0.19 -0.88 6.56
CA GLN A 275 0.22 -1.48 7.83
C GLN A 275 1.00 -2.77 7.62
N ARG A 276 0.51 -3.67 6.75
CA ARG A 276 1.21 -4.91 6.40
C ARG A 276 2.61 -4.61 5.84
N THR A 277 2.69 -3.66 4.93
CA THR A 277 3.98 -3.26 4.34
C THR A 277 4.91 -2.68 5.40
N MET A 278 4.40 -1.88 6.34
CA MET A 278 5.19 -1.33 7.44
C MET A 278 5.82 -2.43 8.30
N VAL A 279 5.09 -3.52 8.60
CA VAL A 279 5.63 -4.68 9.35
C VAL A 279 6.77 -5.36 8.57
N VAL A 280 6.59 -5.54 7.26
CA VAL A 280 7.64 -6.12 6.40
C VAL A 280 8.88 -5.23 6.38
N VAL A 281 8.69 -3.93 6.18
CA VAL A 281 9.77 -2.91 6.17
C VAL A 281 10.49 -2.86 7.51
N GLU A 282 9.76 -2.92 8.63
CA GLU A 282 10.36 -3.05 9.97
C GLU A 282 11.24 -4.29 10.06
N GLY A 283 10.73 -5.45 9.64
CA GLY A 283 11.48 -6.71 9.65
C GLY A 283 12.78 -6.60 8.86
N VAL A 284 12.72 -6.00 7.67
CA VAL A 284 13.92 -5.76 6.83
C VAL A 284 14.87 -4.76 7.50
N ALA A 285 14.36 -3.63 8.00
CA ALA A 285 15.18 -2.62 8.67
C ALA A 285 15.89 -3.20 9.91
N ARG A 286 15.20 -4.01 10.73
CA ARG A 286 15.77 -4.67 11.91
C ARG A 286 16.75 -5.77 11.56
N SER A 287 16.60 -6.48 10.46
CA SER A 287 17.59 -7.47 10.02
C SER A 287 18.96 -6.83 9.72
N LEU A 288 18.95 -5.57 9.27
CA LEU A 288 20.14 -4.77 8.98
C LEU A 288 20.61 -3.97 10.20
N ASN A 289 19.69 -3.37 10.94
CA ASN A 289 19.91 -2.56 12.13
C ASN A 289 19.03 -3.05 13.29
N PRO A 290 19.47 -4.03 14.08
CA PRO A 290 18.68 -4.59 15.19
C PRO A 290 18.28 -3.57 16.28
N THR A 291 19.01 -2.47 16.38
CA THR A 291 18.78 -1.41 17.38
C THR A 291 18.01 -0.21 16.82
N ILE A 292 17.47 -0.31 15.62
CA ILE A 292 16.76 0.80 14.98
C ILE A 292 15.59 1.28 15.83
N ASN A 293 15.52 2.60 16.03
CA ASN A 293 14.34 3.24 16.60
C ASN A 293 13.46 3.76 15.46
N ILE A 294 12.41 3.00 15.14
CA ILE A 294 11.51 3.29 14.02
C ILE A 294 10.86 4.66 14.17
N TRP A 295 10.43 5.02 15.39
CA TRP A 295 9.78 6.31 15.66
C TRP A 295 10.72 7.48 15.42
N LYS A 296 11.96 7.37 15.95
CA LYS A 296 12.99 8.40 15.75
C LYS A 296 13.37 8.55 14.28
N THR A 297 13.40 7.45 13.53
CA THR A 297 13.70 7.46 12.09
C THR A 297 12.51 8.01 11.27
N ALA A 298 11.27 7.73 11.69
CA ALA A 298 10.05 8.21 11.04
C ALA A 298 9.77 9.70 11.30
N GLN A 299 10.10 10.18 12.49
CA GLN A 299 9.75 11.53 12.96
C GLN A 299 10.09 12.64 11.96
N PRO A 300 11.33 12.78 11.44
CA PRO A 300 11.66 13.89 10.52
C PRO A 300 10.87 13.84 9.22
N ILE A 301 10.49 12.65 8.76
CA ILE A 301 9.70 12.47 7.53
C ILE A 301 8.27 12.91 7.76
N VAL A 302 7.66 12.46 8.85
CA VAL A 302 6.29 12.83 9.22
C VAL A 302 6.19 14.33 9.49
N GLU A 303 7.12 14.91 10.25
CA GLU A 303 7.15 16.35 10.52
C GLU A 303 7.31 17.18 9.24
N ASN A 304 8.20 16.75 8.34
CA ASN A 304 8.38 17.44 7.06
C ASN A 304 7.12 17.38 6.20
N TYR A 305 6.48 16.21 6.13
CA TYR A 305 5.23 16.05 5.40
C TYR A 305 4.11 16.93 5.99
N ILE A 306 3.91 16.91 7.30
CA ILE A 306 2.91 17.75 7.99
C ILE A 306 3.16 19.23 7.70
N ARG A 307 4.42 19.68 7.79
CA ARG A 307 4.78 21.09 7.49
C ARG A 307 4.47 21.49 6.05
N GLN A 308 4.63 20.57 5.10
CA GLN A 308 4.35 20.81 3.69
C GLN A 308 2.86 20.71 3.36
N SER A 309 2.12 19.81 4.00
CA SER A 309 0.75 19.46 3.66
C SER A 309 -0.31 20.25 4.46
N ILE A 310 0.05 20.78 5.63
CA ILE A 310 -0.85 21.53 6.52
C ILE A 310 -0.36 22.98 6.72
N GLY A 311 0.83 23.31 6.22
CA GLY A 311 1.39 24.66 6.33
C GLY A 311 0.61 25.70 5.49
N PRO A 312 0.86 27.01 5.71
CA PRO A 312 0.12 28.10 5.05
C PRO A 312 0.07 27.98 3.52
N LYS A 313 1.13 27.47 2.90
CA LYS A 313 1.18 27.24 1.43
C LYS A 313 0.22 26.13 0.98
N ALA A 314 0.02 25.11 1.79
CA ALA A 314 -0.93 24.02 1.48
C ALA A 314 -2.38 24.53 1.57
N VAL A 315 -2.70 25.31 2.60
CA VAL A 315 -4.01 25.94 2.77
C VAL A 315 -4.36 26.85 1.58
N PHE A 316 -3.41 27.67 1.10
CA PHE A 316 -3.61 28.48 -0.10
C PHE A 316 -3.83 27.64 -1.37
N LYS A 317 -3.11 26.53 -1.52
CA LYS A 317 -3.30 25.61 -2.63
C LYS A 317 -4.68 24.96 -2.57
N ASP A 318 -5.10 24.48 -1.41
CA ASP A 318 -6.41 23.83 -1.21
C ASP A 318 -7.56 24.79 -1.50
N ILE A 319 -7.45 26.07 -1.06
CA ILE A 319 -8.42 27.11 -1.40
C ILE A 319 -8.47 27.34 -2.91
N ALA A 320 -7.32 27.46 -3.57
CA ALA A 320 -7.25 27.66 -5.02
C ALA A 320 -7.83 26.49 -5.81
N ASP A 321 -7.57 25.25 -5.38
CA ASP A 321 -8.10 24.05 -6.01
C ASP A 321 -9.60 23.92 -5.76
N THR A 322 -10.09 24.24 -4.56
CA THR A 322 -11.52 24.30 -4.23
C THR A 322 -12.24 25.33 -5.10
N VAL A 323 -11.70 26.55 -5.22
CA VAL A 323 -12.26 27.60 -6.11
C VAL A 323 -12.29 27.12 -7.57
N ARG A 324 -11.26 26.42 -8.03
CA ARG A 324 -11.21 25.86 -9.38
C ARG A 324 -12.28 24.79 -9.61
N VAL A 325 -12.51 23.91 -8.62
CA VAL A 325 -13.59 22.90 -8.68
C VAL A 325 -14.96 23.59 -8.68
N ILE A 326 -15.20 24.53 -7.78
CA ILE A 326 -16.45 25.30 -7.72
C ILE A 326 -16.68 26.07 -9.05
N SER A 327 -15.66 26.69 -9.62
CA SER A 327 -15.78 27.41 -10.88
C SER A 327 -16.13 26.50 -12.07
N ARG A 328 -15.70 25.24 -12.05
CA ARG A 328 -16.07 24.24 -13.07
C ARG A 328 -17.47 23.67 -12.86
N LEU A 329 -17.87 23.46 -11.62
CA LEU A 329 -19.17 22.88 -11.25
C LEU A 329 -20.26 23.94 -11.17
N GLY A 330 -19.91 25.21 -10.88
CA GLY A 330 -20.84 26.31 -10.69
C GLY A 330 -21.92 26.42 -11.78
N PRO A 331 -21.57 26.37 -13.07
CA PRO A 331 -22.56 26.37 -14.17
C PRO A 331 -23.46 25.11 -14.19
N ARG A 332 -23.05 24.00 -13.59
CA ARG A 332 -23.77 22.71 -13.54
C ARG A 332 -24.44 22.42 -12.20
N LEU A 333 -24.24 23.26 -11.20
CA LEU A 333 -24.85 23.08 -9.87
C LEU A 333 -26.37 23.02 -9.90
N PRO A 334 -27.08 23.87 -10.68
CA PRO A 334 -28.54 23.76 -10.79
C PRO A 334 -28.99 22.40 -11.31
N ASP A 335 -28.37 21.90 -12.39
CA ASP A 335 -28.71 20.61 -13.01
C ASP A 335 -28.41 19.42 -12.07
N LEU A 336 -27.32 19.51 -11.30
CA LEU A 336 -26.96 18.48 -10.30
C LEU A 336 -27.93 18.46 -9.13
N VAL A 337 -28.34 19.62 -8.64
CA VAL A 337 -29.34 19.72 -7.57
C VAL A 337 -30.69 19.20 -8.05
N GLU A 338 -31.10 19.54 -9.27
CA GLU A 338 -32.33 19.05 -9.87
C GLU A 338 -32.32 17.52 -10.04
N SER A 339 -31.21 16.95 -10.53
CA SER A 339 -31.06 15.50 -10.66
C SER A 339 -31.11 14.75 -9.31
N ILE A 340 -30.52 15.32 -8.25
CA ILE A 340 -30.55 14.73 -6.90
C ILE A 340 -31.97 14.82 -6.30
N LEU A 341 -32.66 15.91 -6.52
CA LEU A 341 -34.05 16.08 -6.08
C LEU A 341 -35.01 15.13 -6.80
N LEU A 342 -34.82 14.93 -8.11
CA LEU A 342 -35.61 13.98 -8.89
C LEU A 342 -35.36 12.52 -8.47
N ASP A 343 -34.11 12.13 -8.25
CA ASP A 343 -33.75 10.77 -7.79
C ASP A 343 -34.30 10.49 -6.35
N HIS A 344 -34.40 11.53 -5.52
CA HIS A 344 -35.03 11.44 -4.19
C HIS A 344 -36.54 11.31 -4.27
N SER A 345 -37.18 12.01 -5.22
CA SER A 345 -38.63 11.93 -5.40
C SER A 345 -39.07 10.59 -5.98
N GLU A 346 -38.33 10.06 -6.96
CA GLU A 346 -38.58 8.72 -7.52
C GLU A 346 -38.39 7.60 -6.48
N LYS A 347 -37.40 7.71 -5.59
CA LYS A 347 -37.19 6.74 -4.49
C LYS A 347 -38.29 6.83 -3.42
N GLN A 348 -38.91 7.98 -3.20
CA GLN A 348 -40.06 8.12 -2.30
C GLN A 348 -41.37 7.62 -2.93
N GLU A 349 -41.60 7.86 -4.23
CA GLU A 349 -42.78 7.32 -4.94
C GLU A 349 -42.74 5.81 -5.04
N ASN A 350 -41.55 5.20 -5.33
CA ASN A 350 -41.39 3.76 -5.33
C ASN A 350 -41.56 3.10 -3.95
N LYS A 351 -41.29 3.82 -2.84
CA LYS A 351 -41.61 3.36 -1.50
C LYS A 351 -43.09 3.49 -1.16
N ALA A 352 -43.78 4.50 -1.69
CA ALA A 352 -45.21 4.69 -1.43
C ALA A 352 -46.11 3.73 -2.25
N THR A 353 -45.67 3.36 -3.47
CA THR A 353 -46.39 2.39 -4.33
C THR A 353 -46.15 0.94 -3.93
N GLY A 354 -45.04 0.63 -3.21
CA GLY A 354 -44.74 -0.72 -2.69
C GLY A 354 -45.56 -1.11 -1.45
N PHE A 355 -46.30 -0.20 -0.83
CA PHE A 355 -47.16 -0.47 0.34
C PHE A 355 -48.65 -0.67 0.01
N GLY A 356 -49.02 -0.70 -1.28
CA GLY A 356 -50.42 -0.80 -1.73
C GLY A 356 -50.85 -2.14 -2.30
N MET A 357 -50.02 -3.22 -2.18
CA MET A 357 -50.40 -4.57 -2.57
C MET A 357 -49.94 -5.59 -1.50
N LEU A 358 -50.73 -5.69 -0.47
CA LEU A 358 -50.84 -6.88 0.39
C LEU A 358 -52.30 -6.96 0.86
#